data_bb4bdfb32d9b0d41f88d1aa2d39a66dc
#
_entry.id   bb4bdfb32d9b0d41f88d1aa2d39a66dc
#
_cell.length_a   1.000
_cell.length_b   1.000
_cell.length_c   1.000
_cell.angle_alpha   90.00
_cell.angle_beta   90.00
_cell.angle_gamma   90.00
#
_symmetry.space_group_name_H-M   'P 1'
#
loop_
_entity.id
_entity.type
_entity.pdbx_description
1 polymer ?
#
loop_
_entity_poly.entity_id
_entity_poly.type
_entity_poly.pdbx_seq_one_letter_code
_entity_poly.pdbx_strand_id
1 'polypeptide(L)'
;MAEAAFWIAWGLPARGREVQALDLLKETTTGYLDQLRDDGRIERYDTAILRPQSMELGGFVLIQGSQAQIDALRRAPDFEQWVTRIQLVADRVGIVDAWVNDGLGEAIDLYTEALQKAGLLP
;
A
#
# COMPACT_ATOMS: atom_id res chain seq x y z
N MET A 1 14.50 4.38 -9.97
CA MET A 1 13.77 3.23 -9.43
C MET A 1 13.13 3.62 -8.09
N ALA A 2 11.94 3.10 -7.82
CA ALA A 2 11.24 3.40 -6.57
C ALA A 2 12.03 2.93 -5.36
N GLU A 3 11.98 3.68 -4.27
CA GLU A 3 12.68 3.38 -3.02
C GLU A 3 11.71 3.28 -1.83
N ALA A 4 10.51 3.84 -1.96
CA ALA A 4 9.50 3.87 -0.92
C ALA A 4 8.17 3.36 -1.45
N ALA A 5 7.33 2.88 -0.55
CA ALA A 5 6.03 2.37 -0.93
C ALA A 5 5.02 2.46 0.21
N PHE A 6 3.74 2.40 -0.18
CA PHE A 6 2.65 2.00 0.71
C PHE A 6 2.22 0.59 0.36
N TRP A 7 2.11 -0.26 1.35
CA TRP A 7 1.43 -1.53 1.23
C TRP A 7 0.06 -1.38 1.89
N ILE A 8 -0.98 -1.44 1.05
CA ILE A 8 -2.35 -1.26 1.49
C ILE A 8 -3.05 -2.60 1.33
N ALA A 9 -3.48 -3.18 2.45
CA ALA A 9 -4.11 -4.49 2.46
C ALA A 9 -5.51 -4.39 3.04
N TRP A 10 -6.39 -5.30 2.62
CA TRP A 10 -7.76 -5.38 3.12
C TRP A 10 -8.15 -6.84 3.32
N GLY A 11 -9.11 -7.03 4.22
CA GLY A 11 -9.69 -8.35 4.48
C GLY A 11 -10.84 -8.66 3.52
N LEU A 12 -11.98 -9.03 4.09
CA LEU A 12 -13.17 -9.33 3.30
C LEU A 12 -14.01 -8.05 3.14
N PRO A 13 -14.88 -8.01 2.12
CA PRO A 13 -15.85 -6.92 2.03
C PRO A 13 -16.70 -6.86 3.31
N ALA A 14 -16.99 -5.64 3.76
CA ALA A 14 -17.85 -5.44 4.92
C ALA A 14 -19.24 -5.98 4.60
N ARG A 15 -19.84 -6.70 5.55
CA ARG A 15 -21.13 -7.32 5.37
C ARG A 15 -22.20 -6.27 4.99
N GLY A 16 -22.91 -6.50 3.90
CA GLY A 16 -23.89 -5.58 3.34
C GLY A 16 -23.28 -4.52 2.43
N ARG A 17 -21.98 -4.50 2.25
CA ARG A 17 -21.27 -3.56 1.40
C ARG A 17 -20.54 -4.20 0.24
N GLU A 18 -20.87 -5.44 -0.07
CA GLU A 18 -20.16 -6.24 -1.07
C GLU A 18 -20.18 -5.60 -2.46
N VAL A 19 -21.33 -5.04 -2.86
CA VAL A 19 -21.46 -4.39 -4.17
C VAL A 19 -20.63 -3.11 -4.21
N GLN A 20 -20.67 -2.31 -3.17
CA GLN A 20 -19.86 -1.08 -3.09
C GLN A 20 -18.37 -1.41 -3.10
N ALA A 21 -17.96 -2.49 -2.44
CA ALA A 21 -16.58 -2.95 -2.45
C ALA A 21 -16.14 -3.35 -3.87
N LEU A 22 -17.00 -4.06 -4.60
CA LEU A 22 -16.71 -4.42 -6.00
C LEU A 22 -16.57 -3.17 -6.87
N ASP A 23 -17.49 -2.22 -6.74
CA ASP A 23 -17.44 -0.99 -7.53
C ASP A 23 -16.16 -0.20 -7.24
N LEU A 24 -15.77 -0.07 -5.98
CA LEU A 24 -14.53 0.61 -5.61
C LEU A 24 -13.30 -0.11 -6.17
N LEU A 25 -13.30 -1.44 -6.13
CA LEU A 25 -12.20 -2.24 -6.69
C LEU A 25 -12.05 -1.99 -8.19
N LYS A 26 -13.16 -1.94 -8.92
CA LYS A 26 -13.16 -1.64 -10.35
C LYS A 26 -12.63 -0.24 -10.63
N GLU A 27 -13.13 0.78 -9.91
CA GLU A 27 -12.64 2.15 -10.06
C GLU A 27 -11.14 2.26 -9.79
N THR A 28 -10.66 1.56 -8.77
CA THR A 28 -9.26 1.58 -8.36
C THR A 28 -8.37 0.98 -9.44
N THR A 29 -8.72 -0.21 -9.94
CA THR A 29 -7.87 -0.97 -10.85
C THR A 29 -7.95 -0.52 -12.30
N THR A 30 -9.01 0.21 -12.67
CA THR A 30 -9.18 0.67 -14.05
C THR A 30 -9.07 2.19 -14.20
N GLY A 31 -8.86 2.91 -13.13
CA GLY A 31 -8.85 4.37 -13.17
C GLY A 31 -7.87 5.02 -12.22
N TYR A 32 -8.16 4.98 -10.92
CA TYR A 32 -7.44 5.82 -9.95
C TYR A 32 -5.93 5.56 -9.90
N LEU A 33 -5.52 4.31 -9.80
CA LEU A 33 -4.09 3.98 -9.71
C LEU A 33 -3.35 4.30 -11.01
N ASP A 34 -3.97 4.02 -12.14
CA ASP A 34 -3.40 4.39 -13.44
C ASP A 34 -3.24 5.90 -13.55
N GLN A 35 -4.22 6.66 -13.08
CA GLN A 35 -4.15 8.12 -13.11
C GLN A 35 -3.01 8.65 -12.24
N LEU A 36 -2.83 8.10 -11.04
CA LEU A 36 -1.70 8.49 -10.18
C LEU A 36 -0.37 8.29 -10.88
N ARG A 37 -0.21 7.16 -11.56
CA ARG A 37 1.01 6.85 -12.31
C ARG A 37 1.18 7.78 -13.49
N ASP A 38 0.13 7.97 -14.28
CA ASP A 38 0.20 8.77 -15.50
C ASP A 38 0.45 10.27 -15.20
N ASP A 39 -0.04 10.74 -14.05
CA ASP A 39 0.20 12.10 -13.57
C ASP A 39 1.58 12.27 -12.90
N GLY A 40 2.37 11.21 -12.79
CA GLY A 40 3.70 11.27 -12.18
C GLY A 40 3.70 11.37 -10.66
N ARG A 41 2.58 11.06 -10.02
CA ARG A 41 2.47 11.09 -8.56
C ARG A 41 3.00 9.83 -7.90
N ILE A 42 3.08 8.74 -8.65
CA ILE A 42 3.73 7.49 -8.26
C ILE A 42 4.53 6.97 -9.45
N GLU A 43 5.45 6.04 -9.20
CA GLU A 43 6.21 5.39 -10.28
C GLU A 43 5.51 4.15 -10.81
N ARG A 44 5.01 3.31 -9.90
CA ARG A 44 4.30 2.09 -10.29
C ARG A 44 3.42 1.60 -9.15
N TYR A 45 2.54 0.68 -9.48
CA TYR A 45 1.78 -0.07 -8.48
C TYR A 45 1.64 -1.52 -8.90
N ASP A 46 1.43 -2.38 -7.91
CA ASP A 46 1.10 -3.79 -8.11
C ASP A 46 -0.12 -4.10 -7.27
N THR A 47 -1.09 -4.77 -7.85
CA THR A 47 -2.34 -5.14 -7.19
C THR A 47 -2.52 -6.65 -7.23
N ALA A 48 -2.93 -7.22 -6.12
CA ALA A 48 -3.28 -8.63 -6.06
C ALA A 48 -4.62 -8.80 -5.37
N ILE A 49 -5.45 -9.67 -5.93
CA ILE A 49 -6.62 -10.20 -5.27
C ILE A 49 -6.29 -11.64 -4.94
N LEU A 50 -6.35 -11.98 -3.67
CA LEU A 50 -5.96 -13.29 -3.22
C LEU A 50 -7.07 -14.29 -3.47
N ARG A 51 -6.69 -15.50 -3.86
CA ARG A 51 -7.66 -16.57 -4.05
C ARG A 51 -8.30 -16.92 -2.70
N PRO A 52 -9.54 -17.41 -2.70
CA PRO A 52 -10.22 -17.78 -1.46
C PRO A 52 -9.36 -18.69 -0.58
N GLN A 53 -9.23 -18.31 0.68
CA GLN A 53 -8.45 -19.04 1.67
C GLN A 53 -9.00 -18.72 3.07
N SER A 54 -8.42 -19.31 4.10
CA SER A 54 -8.95 -19.23 5.46
C SER A 54 -8.46 -18.03 6.26
N MET A 55 -7.55 -17.22 5.72
CA MET A 55 -6.92 -16.13 6.49
C MET A 55 -7.71 -14.82 6.48
N GLU A 56 -8.84 -14.76 5.83
CA GLU A 56 -9.64 -13.53 5.74
C GLU A 56 -8.86 -12.35 5.16
N LEU A 57 -7.92 -12.63 4.26
CA LEU A 57 -7.15 -11.62 3.55
C LEU A 57 -7.64 -11.56 2.12
N GLY A 58 -8.14 -10.39 1.70
CA GLY A 58 -8.75 -10.25 0.38
C GLY A 58 -7.77 -9.87 -0.72
N GLY A 59 -6.87 -8.95 -0.42
CA GLY A 59 -5.89 -8.50 -1.40
C GLY A 59 -5.04 -7.36 -0.90
N PHE A 60 -4.23 -6.82 -1.81
CA PHE A 60 -3.39 -5.66 -1.48
C PHE A 60 -3.04 -4.86 -2.73
N VAL A 61 -2.60 -3.63 -2.49
CA VAL A 61 -1.98 -2.77 -3.49
C VAL A 61 -0.64 -2.32 -2.93
N LEU A 62 0.41 -2.45 -3.73
CA LEU A 62 1.73 -1.91 -3.40
C LEU A 62 1.96 -0.69 -4.30
N ILE A 63 1.89 0.50 -3.72
CA ILE A 63 2.09 1.76 -4.43
C ILE A 63 3.52 2.20 -4.20
N GLN A 64 4.28 2.38 -5.28
CA GLN A 64 5.72 2.60 -5.22
C GLN A 64 6.11 3.91 -5.87
N GLY A 65 7.08 4.57 -5.26
CA GLY A 65 7.63 5.82 -5.78
C GLY A 65 8.88 6.26 -5.05
N SER A 66 9.33 7.48 -5.31
CA SER A 66 10.36 8.10 -4.50
C SER A 66 9.81 8.43 -3.12
N GLN A 67 10.67 8.66 -2.16
CA GLN A 67 10.24 9.07 -0.82
C GLN A 67 9.42 10.35 -0.89
N ALA A 68 9.82 11.30 -1.73
CA ALA A 68 9.08 12.56 -1.91
C ALA A 68 7.68 12.33 -2.48
N GLN A 69 7.54 11.43 -3.46
CA GLN A 69 6.23 11.09 -4.03
C GLN A 69 5.33 10.45 -2.97
N ILE A 70 5.85 9.50 -2.21
CA ILE A 70 5.08 8.81 -1.17
C ILE A 70 4.67 9.78 -0.06
N ASP A 71 5.56 10.65 0.37
CA ASP A 71 5.24 11.66 1.40
C ASP A 71 4.18 12.64 0.93
N ALA A 72 4.25 13.08 -0.33
CA ALA A 72 3.24 13.98 -0.91
C ALA A 72 1.88 13.28 -1.05
N LEU A 73 1.88 12.03 -1.47
CA LEU A 73 0.65 11.25 -1.63
C LEU A 73 -0.05 11.06 -0.28
N ARG A 74 0.72 10.78 0.76
CA ARG A 74 0.17 10.59 2.11
C ARG A 74 -0.71 11.76 2.55
N ARG A 75 -0.35 12.98 2.15
CA ARG A 75 -1.04 14.21 2.54
C ARG A 75 -2.09 14.67 1.54
N ALA A 76 -2.22 13.97 0.42
CA ALA A 76 -3.14 14.39 -0.64
C ALA A 76 -4.59 14.06 -0.27
N PRO A 77 -5.52 15.03 -0.38
CA PRO A 77 -6.93 14.79 0.00
C PRO A 77 -7.59 13.67 -0.80
N ASP A 78 -7.28 13.52 -2.08
CA ASP A 78 -7.84 12.44 -2.90
C ASP A 78 -7.40 11.06 -2.41
N PHE A 79 -6.15 10.94 -1.98
CA PHE A 79 -5.63 9.69 -1.45
C PHE A 79 -6.29 9.34 -0.11
N GLU A 80 -6.42 10.32 0.77
CA GLU A 80 -7.09 10.11 2.05
C GLU A 80 -8.56 9.72 1.84
N GLN A 81 -9.25 10.31 0.88
CA GLN A 81 -10.63 9.94 0.54
C GLN A 81 -10.70 8.51 0.00
N TRP A 82 -9.77 8.13 -0.86
CA TRP A 82 -9.72 6.77 -1.40
C TRP A 82 -9.51 5.74 -0.28
N VAL A 83 -8.57 5.99 0.61
CA VAL A 83 -8.34 5.11 1.76
C VAL A 83 -9.57 5.02 2.65
N THR A 84 -10.22 6.14 2.92
CA THR A 84 -11.44 6.17 3.72
C THR A 84 -12.56 5.35 3.06
N ARG A 85 -12.69 5.44 1.74
CA ARG A 85 -13.67 4.63 1.00
C ARG A 85 -13.39 3.14 1.15
N ILE A 86 -12.12 2.74 1.13
CA ILE A 86 -11.75 1.34 1.37
C ILE A 86 -12.21 0.91 2.77
N GLN A 87 -11.96 1.73 3.77
CA GLN A 87 -12.35 1.44 5.16
C GLN A 87 -13.85 1.30 5.33
N LEU A 88 -14.64 1.99 4.51
CA LEU A 88 -16.11 1.90 4.58
C LEU A 88 -16.68 0.62 3.98
N VAL A 89 -15.93 -0.06 3.11
CA VAL A 89 -16.44 -1.22 2.36
C VAL A 89 -15.69 -2.52 2.63
N ALA A 90 -14.59 -2.48 3.39
CA ALA A 90 -13.79 -3.66 3.67
C ALA A 90 -13.40 -3.70 5.14
N ASP A 91 -13.20 -4.92 5.65
CA ASP A 91 -12.70 -5.14 7.00
C ASP A 91 -11.18 -5.22 6.99
N ARG A 92 -10.57 -4.93 8.15
CA ARG A 92 -9.13 -5.14 8.39
C ARG A 92 -8.25 -4.42 7.36
N VAL A 93 -8.58 -3.17 7.10
CA VAL A 93 -7.77 -2.34 6.20
C VAL A 93 -6.53 -1.88 6.94
N GLY A 94 -5.37 -2.12 6.32
CA GLY A 94 -4.09 -1.68 6.86
C GLY A 94 -3.30 -0.92 5.83
N ILE A 95 -2.57 0.11 6.25
CA ILE A 95 -1.64 0.85 5.43
C ILE A 95 -0.30 0.81 6.13
N VAL A 96 0.71 0.30 5.45
CA VAL A 96 2.05 0.14 6.01
C VAL A 96 3.06 0.74 5.06
N ASP A 97 3.96 1.56 5.59
CA ASP A 97 5.08 2.06 4.82
C ASP A 97 6.08 0.93 4.59
N ALA A 98 6.68 0.90 3.42
CA ALA A 98 7.63 -0.14 3.07
C ALA A 98 8.83 0.46 2.35
N TRP A 99 9.99 -0.15 2.54
CA TRP A 99 11.14 0.06 1.68
C TRP A 99 11.06 -0.92 0.53
N VAL A 100 11.38 -0.45 -0.66
CA VAL A 100 11.38 -1.29 -1.86
C VAL A 100 12.61 -0.99 -2.71
N ASN A 101 13.03 -1.95 -3.50
CA ASN A 101 14.10 -1.79 -4.49
C ASN A 101 15.35 -1.12 -3.86
N ASP A 102 15.73 0.05 -4.32
CA ASP A 102 16.92 0.76 -3.81
C ASP A 102 16.79 1.18 -2.34
N GLY A 103 15.57 1.31 -1.83
CA GLY A 103 15.33 1.61 -0.42
C GLY A 103 15.66 0.46 0.53
N LEU A 104 15.82 -0.76 0.02
CA LEU A 104 16.17 -1.92 0.86
C LEU A 104 17.51 -1.73 1.58
N GLY A 105 18.45 -1.01 0.96
CA GLY A 105 19.73 -0.71 1.61
C GLY A 105 19.56 0.06 2.90
N GLU A 106 18.69 1.05 2.91
CA GLU A 106 18.39 1.82 4.13
C GLU A 106 17.81 0.93 5.23
N ALA A 107 16.86 0.05 4.86
CA ALA A 107 16.26 -0.88 5.82
C ALA A 107 17.31 -1.82 6.43
N ILE A 108 18.21 -2.34 5.59
CA ILE A 108 19.29 -3.22 6.02
C ILE A 108 20.24 -2.48 6.97
N ASP A 109 20.61 -1.25 6.64
CA ASP A 109 21.49 -0.45 7.46
C ASP A 109 20.88 -0.15 8.83
N LEU A 110 19.60 0.22 8.87
CA LEU A 110 18.87 0.45 10.12
C LEU A 110 18.85 -0.80 11.00
N TYR A 111 18.58 -1.95 10.41
CA TYR A 111 18.54 -3.20 11.15
C TYR A 111 19.93 -3.59 11.67
N THR A 112 20.97 -3.45 10.83
CA THR A 112 22.35 -3.72 11.21
C THR A 112 22.77 -2.84 12.38
N GLU A 113 22.47 -1.55 12.30
CA GLU A 113 22.81 -0.61 13.38
C GLU A 113 22.09 -0.98 14.69
N ALA A 114 20.81 -1.36 14.59
CA ALA A 114 20.05 -1.80 15.75
C ALA A 114 20.66 -3.04 16.41
N LEU A 115 21.12 -4.01 15.59
CA LEU A 115 21.80 -5.20 16.10
C LEU A 115 23.12 -4.87 16.79
N GLN A 116 23.88 -3.94 16.22
CA GLN A 116 25.14 -3.49 16.83
C GLN A 116 24.92 -2.82 18.18
N LYS A 117 23.93 -1.92 18.27
CA LYS A 117 23.59 -1.25 19.51
C LYS A 117 23.05 -2.21 20.58
N ALA A 118 22.42 -3.28 20.17
CA ALA A 118 21.91 -4.32 21.08
C ALA A 118 23.00 -5.34 21.49
N GLY A 119 24.21 -5.20 20.95
CA GLY A 119 25.33 -6.12 21.28
C GLY A 119 25.21 -7.48 20.57
N LEU A 120 24.40 -7.60 19.54
CA LEU A 120 24.18 -8.85 18.82
C LEU A 120 25.07 -8.99 17.58
N LEU A 121 25.72 -7.92 17.17
CA LEU A 121 26.73 -7.91 16.11
C LEU A 121 28.02 -7.28 16.62
N PRO A 122 29.18 -7.79 16.19
CA PRO A 122 30.46 -7.19 16.53
C PRO A 122 30.63 -5.77 16.00
#